data_5092c7817b4024adc1897a40a973cb66
#
_entry.id   5092c7817b4024adc1897a40a973cb66
#
_cell.length_a   1.000
_cell.length_b   1.000
_cell.length_c   1.000
_cell.angle_alpha   90.00
_cell.angle_beta   90.00
_cell.angle_gamma   90.00
#
_symmetry.space_group_name_H-M   'P 1'
#
loop_
_entity.id
_entity.type
_entity.pdbx_description
1 polymer ?
#
loop_
_entity_poly.entity_id
_entity_poly.type
_entity_poly.pdbx_seq_one_letter_code
_entity_poly.pdbx_strand_id
1 'polypeptide(L)'
;MMPTRAEAEKILEEAEQCNSGPWVNHSRITAKCAEKIAKLCENLDSEKAYILGLLHDIGRKFGVRHLGHVYDGYTYMMSLGYDEVAKICLTHSFNNSTVKEYIGKFDVSDEELELIETALAKVNMDDYDKLIQLCDALAGSDGVLNIEDRMRDVKQRYGYYPQEKWNSNIRLKNYFEKKTGNNIYKIVNQS
;
A
#
# COMPACT_ATOMS: atom_id res chain seq x y z
N MET A 1 -11.92 13.10 -4.12
CA MET A 1 -10.92 14.20 -4.35
C MET A 1 -9.51 13.64 -4.06
N MET A 2 -8.43 14.26 -4.59
CA MET A 2 -7.03 13.90 -4.31
C MET A 2 -6.30 15.11 -3.72
N PRO A 3 -5.38 14.94 -2.75
CA PRO A 3 -4.47 16.00 -2.36
C PRO A 3 -3.45 16.27 -3.50
N THR A 4 -2.88 17.47 -3.52
CA THR A 4 -1.66 17.74 -4.27
C THR A 4 -0.47 17.01 -3.64
N ARG A 5 0.64 16.86 -4.37
CA ARG A 5 1.88 16.26 -3.83
C ARG A 5 2.37 17.02 -2.59
N ALA A 6 2.33 18.35 -2.61
CA ALA A 6 2.76 19.16 -1.47
C ALA A 6 1.87 18.94 -0.23
N GLU A 7 0.57 18.82 -0.41
CA GLU A 7 -0.36 18.48 0.68
C GLU A 7 -0.11 17.06 1.20
N ALA A 8 0.12 16.08 0.31
CA ALA A 8 0.40 14.71 0.70
C ALA A 8 1.72 14.59 1.51
N GLU A 9 2.77 15.28 1.08
CA GLU A 9 4.04 15.34 1.85
C GLU A 9 3.81 15.95 3.23
N LYS A 10 3.07 17.06 3.32
CA LYS A 10 2.73 17.69 4.59
C LYS A 10 1.92 16.76 5.50
N ILE A 11 0.93 16.04 4.95
CA ILE A 11 0.15 15.06 5.72
C ILE A 11 1.06 13.97 6.31
N LEU A 12 2.02 13.46 5.51
CA LEU A 12 2.98 12.45 5.99
C LEU A 12 3.91 13.02 7.06
N GLU A 13 4.43 14.25 6.90
CA GLU A 13 5.28 14.90 7.88
C GLU A 13 4.57 15.15 9.21
N GLU A 14 3.33 15.61 9.18
CA GLU A 14 2.49 15.75 10.38
C GLU A 14 2.19 14.40 11.04
N ALA A 15 1.99 13.34 10.24
CA ALA A 15 1.78 12.00 10.75
C ALA A 15 3.04 11.41 11.40
N GLU A 16 4.23 11.69 10.85
CA GLU A 16 5.51 11.32 11.44
C GLU A 16 5.72 11.97 12.82
N GLN A 17 5.28 13.21 12.99
CA GLN A 17 5.34 13.90 14.30
C GLN A 17 4.38 13.26 15.32
N CYS A 18 3.27 12.69 14.88
CA CYS A 18 2.32 11.99 15.77
C CYS A 18 2.84 10.61 16.19
N ASN A 19 3.41 9.85 15.26
CA ASN A 19 3.91 8.50 15.50
C ASN A 19 5.08 8.19 14.55
N SER A 20 6.29 8.54 14.93
CA SER A 20 7.50 8.28 14.15
C SER A 20 7.81 6.78 14.07
N GLY A 21 8.40 6.34 12.95
CA GLY A 21 8.81 4.96 12.80
C GLY A 21 9.26 4.60 11.37
N PRO A 22 9.73 3.36 11.16
CA PRO A 22 10.22 2.89 9.87
C PRO A 22 9.18 2.95 8.74
N TRP A 23 7.88 2.98 9.09
CA TRP A 23 6.77 3.06 8.15
C TRP A 23 6.78 4.32 7.30
N VAL A 24 7.29 5.44 7.82
CA VAL A 24 7.39 6.71 7.06
C VAL A 24 8.34 6.56 5.88
N ASN A 25 9.53 5.99 6.12
CA ASN A 25 10.50 5.75 5.04
C ASN A 25 10.01 4.68 4.08
N HIS A 26 9.36 3.61 4.57
CA HIS A 26 8.67 2.63 3.76
C HIS A 26 7.64 3.27 2.81
N SER A 27 6.81 4.19 3.30
CA SER A 27 5.83 4.93 2.50
C SER A 27 6.51 5.78 1.41
N ARG A 28 7.62 6.44 1.73
CA ARG A 28 8.41 7.20 0.74
C ARG A 28 9.01 6.31 -0.34
N ILE A 29 9.47 5.11 0.01
CA ILE A 29 10.01 4.13 -0.95
C ILE A 29 8.86 3.59 -1.82
N THR A 30 7.73 3.25 -1.23
CA THR A 30 6.52 2.82 -1.95
C THR A 30 6.09 3.87 -2.98
N ALA A 31 6.04 5.14 -2.59
CA ALA A 31 5.70 6.26 -3.47
C ALA A 31 6.65 6.38 -4.67
N LYS A 32 7.96 6.31 -4.42
CA LYS A 32 8.97 6.38 -5.50
C LYS A 32 8.89 5.19 -6.45
N CYS A 33 8.64 3.98 -5.93
CA CYS A 33 8.44 2.80 -6.77
C CYS A 33 7.20 2.97 -7.66
N ALA A 34 6.08 3.40 -7.07
CA ALA A 34 4.82 3.60 -7.78
C ALA A 34 4.96 4.67 -8.89
N GLU A 35 5.58 5.80 -8.58
CA GLU A 35 5.87 6.86 -9.56
C GLU A 35 6.68 6.35 -10.74
N LYS A 36 7.79 5.63 -10.47
CA LYS A 36 8.68 5.12 -11.52
C LYS A 36 8.01 4.10 -12.44
N ILE A 37 7.22 3.19 -11.86
CA ILE A 37 6.47 2.20 -12.65
C ILE A 37 5.37 2.88 -13.44
N ALA A 38 4.60 3.78 -12.83
CA ALA A 38 3.51 4.50 -13.49
C ALA A 38 3.99 5.34 -14.68
N LYS A 39 5.17 5.95 -14.62
CA LYS A 39 5.78 6.69 -15.75
C LYS A 39 5.93 5.85 -17.02
N LEU A 40 5.99 4.53 -16.92
CA LEU A 40 6.11 3.60 -18.04
C LEU A 40 4.77 2.95 -18.42
N CYS A 41 3.67 3.36 -17.78
CA CYS A 41 2.32 2.84 -18.01
C CYS A 41 1.44 3.92 -18.63
N GLU A 42 1.00 3.76 -19.88
CA GLU A 42 0.21 4.77 -20.63
C GLU A 42 -1.08 5.23 -19.92
N ASN A 43 -1.68 4.36 -19.11
CA ASN A 43 -2.97 4.62 -18.44
C ASN A 43 -2.84 4.99 -16.97
N LEU A 44 -1.63 5.29 -16.48
CA LEU A 44 -1.40 5.69 -15.10
C LEU A 44 -0.73 7.06 -15.04
N ASP A 45 -1.28 7.93 -14.20
CA ASP A 45 -0.64 9.19 -13.83
C ASP A 45 0.39 8.94 -12.73
N SER A 46 1.64 9.32 -12.99
CA SER A 46 2.76 9.07 -12.10
C SER A 46 2.72 9.92 -10.82
N GLU A 47 2.19 11.15 -10.90
CA GLU A 47 2.01 12.02 -9.74
C GLU A 47 0.94 11.45 -8.81
N LYS A 48 -0.19 11.01 -9.37
CA LYS A 48 -1.24 10.31 -8.62
C LYS A 48 -0.69 9.03 -7.98
N ALA A 49 0.07 8.22 -8.70
CA ALA A 49 0.68 6.99 -8.18
C ALA A 49 1.63 7.29 -7.00
N TYR A 50 2.43 8.37 -7.10
CA TYR A 50 3.28 8.83 -6.01
C TYR A 50 2.47 9.14 -4.75
N ILE A 51 1.43 9.97 -4.87
CA ILE A 51 0.59 10.40 -3.75
C ILE A 51 -0.09 9.20 -3.07
N LEU A 52 -0.64 8.29 -3.86
CA LEU A 52 -1.29 7.08 -3.37
C LEU A 52 -0.31 6.19 -2.60
N GLY A 53 0.90 5.99 -3.15
CA GLY A 53 1.95 5.23 -2.47
C GLY A 53 2.46 5.91 -1.20
N LEU A 54 2.54 7.25 -1.18
CA LEU A 54 3.00 8.00 -0.02
C LEU A 54 2.06 7.88 1.17
N LEU A 55 0.75 7.81 0.92
CA LEU A 55 -0.28 7.85 1.95
C LEU A 55 -0.95 6.51 2.22
N HIS A 56 -0.53 5.40 1.58
CA HIS A 56 -1.18 4.10 1.73
C HIS A 56 -1.23 3.60 3.19
N ASP A 57 -0.21 3.90 3.96
CA ASP A 57 0.00 3.48 5.35
C ASP A 57 -0.29 4.60 6.38
N ILE A 58 -0.96 5.70 5.96
CA ILE A 58 -1.14 6.91 6.78
C ILE A 58 -1.89 6.66 8.10
N GLY A 59 -2.66 5.59 8.20
CA GLY A 59 -3.33 5.20 9.43
C GLY A 59 -2.37 4.88 10.59
N ARG A 60 -1.11 4.60 10.31
CA ARG A 60 -0.06 4.42 11.33
C ARG A 60 0.24 5.69 12.13
N LYS A 61 -0.22 6.84 11.68
CA LYS A 61 -0.25 8.08 12.46
C LYS A 61 -0.89 7.90 13.84
N PHE A 62 -1.88 7.03 13.96
CA PHE A 62 -2.65 6.83 15.19
C PHE A 62 -2.05 5.80 16.15
N GLY A 63 -0.89 5.24 15.82
CA GLY A 63 -0.15 4.32 16.68
C GLY A 63 0.23 3.01 16.00
N VAL A 64 0.77 2.10 16.80
CA VAL A 64 1.22 0.78 16.35
C VAL A 64 0.02 -0.17 16.37
N ARG A 65 -0.75 -0.15 15.28
CA ARG A 65 -1.85 -1.09 15.04
C ARG A 65 -1.53 -1.99 13.84
N HIS A 66 -2.02 -3.25 13.92
CA HIS A 66 -1.93 -4.19 12.81
C HIS A 66 -3.05 -3.93 11.79
N LEU A 67 -4.15 -4.71 11.82
CA LEU A 67 -5.29 -4.45 10.93
C LEU A 67 -5.91 -3.06 11.17
N GLY A 68 -5.83 -2.56 12.38
CA GLY A 68 -6.37 -1.24 12.74
C GLY A 68 -5.81 -0.08 11.91
N HIS A 69 -4.55 -0.16 11.39
CA HIS A 69 -4.03 0.93 10.54
C HIS A 69 -4.81 1.08 9.22
N VAL A 70 -5.39 -0.01 8.72
CA VAL A 70 -6.23 0.01 7.51
C VAL A 70 -7.52 0.81 7.78
N TYR A 71 -8.19 0.51 8.90
CA TYR A 71 -9.38 1.23 9.35
C TYR A 71 -9.08 2.72 9.58
N ASP A 72 -8.03 2.99 10.33
CA ASP A 72 -7.61 4.35 10.70
C ASP A 72 -7.27 5.19 9.45
N GLY A 73 -6.52 4.62 8.51
CA GLY A 73 -6.16 5.28 7.26
C GLY A 73 -7.37 5.57 6.37
N TYR A 74 -8.23 4.57 6.20
CA TYR A 74 -9.46 4.71 5.43
C TYR A 74 -10.36 5.82 5.99
N THR A 75 -10.68 5.75 7.27
CA THR A 75 -11.59 6.70 7.91
C THR A 75 -10.99 8.12 7.98
N TYR A 76 -9.69 8.23 8.23
CA TYR A 76 -9.00 9.51 8.25
C TYR A 76 -9.02 10.18 6.87
N MET A 77 -8.67 9.47 5.81
CA MET A 77 -8.68 10.04 4.46
C MET A 77 -10.10 10.36 3.97
N MET A 78 -11.08 9.53 4.32
CA MET A 78 -12.50 9.84 4.07
C MET A 78 -12.93 11.13 4.77
N SER A 79 -12.52 11.36 6.03
CA SER A 79 -12.85 12.57 6.77
C SER A 79 -12.27 13.86 6.15
N LEU A 80 -11.16 13.74 5.41
CA LEU A 80 -10.54 14.83 4.68
C LEU A 80 -11.10 15.00 3.25
N GLY A 81 -12.00 14.13 2.81
CA GLY A 81 -12.56 14.12 1.46
C GLY A 81 -11.60 13.57 0.39
N TYR A 82 -10.57 12.83 0.77
CA TYR A 82 -9.60 12.22 -0.13
C TYR A 82 -9.96 10.75 -0.42
N ASP A 83 -11.08 10.54 -1.09
CA ASP A 83 -11.73 9.23 -1.30
C ASP A 83 -10.83 8.23 -2.02
N GLU A 84 -10.00 8.70 -2.98
CA GLU A 84 -9.08 7.83 -3.72
C GLU A 84 -7.90 7.36 -2.85
N VAL A 85 -7.40 8.22 -1.96
CA VAL A 85 -6.38 7.82 -0.97
C VAL A 85 -6.99 6.87 0.05
N ALA A 86 -8.21 7.17 0.53
CA ALA A 86 -8.94 6.30 1.45
C ALA A 86 -9.12 4.89 0.87
N LYS A 87 -9.49 4.80 -0.42
CA LYS A 87 -9.58 3.54 -1.13
C LYS A 87 -8.26 2.75 -1.07
N ILE A 88 -7.13 3.41 -1.31
CA ILE A 88 -5.81 2.75 -1.25
C ILE A 88 -5.46 2.34 0.19
N CYS A 89 -5.73 3.17 1.19
CA CYS A 89 -5.56 2.76 2.59
C CYS A 89 -6.35 1.49 2.93
N LEU A 90 -7.54 1.35 2.35
CA LEU A 90 -8.38 0.17 2.51
C LEU A 90 -7.83 -1.06 1.78
N THR A 91 -7.36 -0.90 0.53
CA THR A 91 -7.12 -2.02 -0.40
C THR A 91 -5.67 -2.52 -0.42
N HIS A 92 -4.69 -1.72 0.01
CA HIS A 92 -3.27 -2.06 -0.15
C HIS A 92 -2.88 -3.40 0.48
N SER A 93 -3.52 -3.78 1.58
CA SER A 93 -3.24 -5.04 2.29
C SER A 93 -4.01 -6.26 1.79
N PHE A 94 -4.94 -6.11 0.82
CA PHE A 94 -5.89 -7.15 0.43
C PHE A 94 -5.91 -7.38 -1.10
N ASN A 95 -4.97 -8.18 -1.58
CA ASN A 95 -4.82 -8.47 -3.02
C ASN A 95 -6.06 -9.12 -3.66
N ASN A 96 -6.85 -9.86 -2.87
CA ASN A 96 -8.04 -10.59 -3.33
C ASN A 96 -9.33 -10.08 -2.66
N SER A 97 -9.34 -8.83 -2.19
CA SER A 97 -10.51 -8.16 -1.58
C SER A 97 -11.12 -8.90 -0.39
N THR A 98 -10.30 -9.56 0.41
CA THR A 98 -10.76 -10.29 1.61
C THR A 98 -9.85 -10.08 2.79
N VAL A 99 -10.45 -9.80 3.95
CA VAL A 99 -9.70 -9.65 5.22
C VAL A 99 -9.00 -10.95 5.65
N LYS A 100 -9.44 -12.11 5.15
CA LYS A 100 -8.86 -13.42 5.48
C LYS A 100 -7.41 -13.59 5.03
N GLU A 101 -6.94 -12.75 4.09
CA GLU A 101 -5.55 -12.76 3.63
C GLU A 101 -4.63 -11.82 4.42
N TYR A 102 -5.15 -11.12 5.41
CA TYR A 102 -4.35 -10.23 6.24
C TYR A 102 -3.34 -11.02 7.07
N ILE A 103 -2.10 -10.51 7.14
CA ILE A 103 -1.02 -11.12 7.90
C ILE A 103 -0.70 -10.20 9.08
N GLY A 104 -1.09 -10.63 10.27
CA GLY A 104 -0.92 -9.85 11.50
C GLY A 104 -2.08 -10.07 12.46
N LYS A 105 -2.18 -9.22 13.48
CA LYS A 105 -3.25 -9.29 14.47
C LYS A 105 -4.50 -8.56 13.94
N PHE A 106 -5.66 -9.09 14.30
CA PHE A 106 -6.95 -8.43 14.12
C PHE A 106 -7.22 -7.59 15.37
N ASP A 107 -6.57 -6.44 15.45
CA ASP A 107 -6.63 -5.49 16.57
C ASP A 107 -7.68 -4.38 16.30
N VAL A 108 -8.82 -4.79 15.84
CA VAL A 108 -9.99 -3.97 15.51
C VAL A 108 -11.21 -4.44 16.31
N SER A 109 -12.18 -3.55 16.57
CA SER A 109 -13.47 -3.96 17.10
C SER A 109 -14.32 -4.66 16.05
N ASP A 110 -15.42 -5.30 16.45
CA ASP A 110 -16.35 -5.95 15.52
C ASP A 110 -16.95 -4.93 14.54
N GLU A 111 -17.25 -3.72 14.99
CA GLU A 111 -17.78 -2.62 14.16
C GLU A 111 -16.74 -2.11 13.15
N GLU A 112 -15.48 -1.99 13.58
CA GLU A 112 -14.37 -1.60 12.68
C GLU A 112 -14.14 -2.68 11.60
N LEU A 113 -14.21 -3.96 12.00
CA LEU A 113 -14.06 -5.09 11.07
C LEU A 113 -15.20 -5.13 10.05
N GLU A 114 -16.46 -4.99 10.51
CA GLU A 114 -17.64 -4.94 9.64
C GLU A 114 -17.56 -3.79 8.64
N LEU A 115 -17.04 -2.63 9.06
CA LEU A 115 -16.83 -1.49 8.17
C LEU A 115 -15.79 -1.84 7.09
N ILE A 116 -14.64 -2.42 7.46
CA ILE A 116 -13.61 -2.83 6.50
C ILE A 116 -14.20 -3.83 5.49
N GLU A 117 -14.87 -4.88 5.97
CA GLU A 117 -15.44 -5.92 5.10
C GLU A 117 -16.50 -5.35 4.15
N THR A 118 -17.40 -4.51 4.68
CA THR A 118 -18.44 -3.86 3.88
C THR A 118 -17.87 -2.92 2.83
N ALA A 119 -16.84 -2.15 3.19
CA ALA A 119 -16.17 -1.24 2.28
C ALA A 119 -15.41 -2.02 1.19
N LEU A 120 -14.65 -3.05 1.55
CA LEU A 120 -13.92 -3.93 0.60
C LEU A 120 -14.87 -4.60 -0.40
N ALA A 121 -16.04 -5.07 0.06
CA ALA A 121 -17.03 -5.71 -0.81
C ALA A 121 -17.61 -4.77 -1.90
N LYS A 122 -17.53 -3.46 -1.69
CA LYS A 122 -18.01 -2.42 -2.61
C LYS A 122 -16.92 -1.85 -3.54
N VAL A 123 -15.65 -2.11 -3.22
CA VAL A 123 -14.54 -1.56 -3.99
C VAL A 123 -14.39 -2.29 -5.31
N ASN A 124 -14.31 -1.54 -6.40
CA ASN A 124 -13.79 -2.02 -7.67
C ASN A 124 -12.31 -1.64 -7.78
N MET A 125 -11.43 -2.62 -7.60
CA MET A 125 -9.99 -2.42 -7.70
C MET A 125 -9.57 -2.10 -9.14
N ASP A 126 -8.73 -1.10 -9.30
CA ASP A 126 -8.14 -0.69 -10.56
C ASP A 126 -6.62 -0.94 -10.61
N ASP A 127 -5.95 -0.38 -11.61
CA ASP A 127 -4.51 -0.53 -11.76
C ASP A 127 -3.71 0.26 -10.72
N TYR A 128 -4.28 1.29 -10.08
CA TYR A 128 -3.61 1.96 -8.96
C TYR A 128 -3.59 1.08 -7.70
N ASP A 129 -4.69 0.40 -7.38
CA ASP A 129 -4.72 -0.56 -6.26
C ASP A 129 -3.66 -1.63 -6.45
N LYS A 130 -3.60 -2.24 -7.64
CA LYS A 130 -2.62 -3.26 -7.99
C LYS A 130 -1.18 -2.75 -7.92
N LEU A 131 -0.95 -1.51 -8.38
CA LEU A 131 0.37 -0.89 -8.37
C LEU A 131 0.85 -0.64 -6.94
N ILE A 132 -0.02 -0.08 -6.08
CA ILE A 132 0.36 0.18 -4.70
C ILE A 132 0.57 -1.12 -3.92
N GLN A 133 -0.25 -2.15 -4.11
CA GLN A 133 -0.05 -3.48 -3.54
C GLN A 133 1.31 -4.09 -3.95
N LEU A 134 1.71 -3.95 -5.22
CA LEU A 134 3.03 -4.37 -5.67
C LEU A 134 4.14 -3.57 -4.99
N CYS A 135 4.03 -2.24 -4.99
CA CYS A 135 5.08 -1.36 -4.47
C CYS A 135 5.26 -1.51 -2.95
N ASP A 136 4.16 -1.70 -2.21
CA ASP A 136 4.19 -2.06 -0.78
C ASP A 136 4.93 -3.38 -0.54
N ALA A 137 4.67 -4.40 -1.37
CA ALA A 137 5.36 -5.69 -1.28
C ALA A 137 6.86 -5.63 -1.69
N LEU A 138 7.29 -4.60 -2.42
CA LEU A 138 8.69 -4.35 -2.80
C LEU A 138 9.43 -3.47 -1.80
N ALA A 139 8.74 -2.59 -1.09
CA ALA A 139 9.36 -1.58 -0.25
C ALA A 139 9.74 -2.14 1.13
N GLY A 140 11.00 -1.95 1.51
CA GLY A 140 11.45 -2.04 2.89
C GLY A 140 11.54 -0.65 3.54
N SER A 141 12.04 -0.58 4.77
CA SER A 141 12.36 0.70 5.44
C SER A 141 13.65 1.34 4.89
N ASP A 142 14.56 0.54 4.35
CA ASP A 142 15.90 0.97 3.95
C ASP A 142 16.14 0.91 2.43
N GLY A 143 15.12 0.52 1.67
CA GLY A 143 15.22 0.40 0.21
C GLY A 143 14.28 -0.64 -0.38
N VAL A 144 14.45 -0.86 -1.68
CA VAL A 144 13.69 -1.87 -2.43
C VAL A 144 14.24 -3.26 -2.14
N LEU A 145 13.37 -4.20 -1.87
CA LEU A 145 13.68 -5.60 -1.60
C LEU A 145 13.24 -6.51 -2.75
N ASN A 146 13.86 -7.69 -2.85
CA ASN A 146 13.30 -8.74 -3.67
C ASN A 146 11.96 -9.19 -3.08
N ILE A 147 10.92 -9.30 -3.93
CA ILE A 147 9.55 -9.57 -3.46
C ILE A 147 9.44 -10.92 -2.73
N GLU A 148 10.12 -11.96 -3.24
CA GLU A 148 10.09 -13.28 -2.61
C GLU A 148 10.85 -13.28 -1.27
N ASP A 149 11.97 -12.58 -1.19
CA ASP A 149 12.73 -12.45 0.05
C ASP A 149 11.92 -11.69 1.10
N ARG A 150 11.22 -10.63 0.67
CA ARG A 150 10.30 -9.88 1.54
C ARG A 150 9.16 -10.78 2.05
N MET A 151 8.54 -11.57 1.18
CA MET A 151 7.47 -12.50 1.57
C MET A 151 7.99 -13.61 2.51
N ARG A 152 9.21 -14.11 2.30
CA ARG A 152 9.86 -15.09 3.20
C ARG A 152 10.12 -14.48 4.59
N ASP A 153 10.61 -13.25 4.64
CA ASP A 153 10.82 -12.52 5.90
C ASP A 153 9.50 -12.34 6.68
N VAL A 154 8.43 -11.91 6.00
CA VAL A 154 7.10 -11.78 6.62
C VAL A 154 6.62 -13.14 7.13
N LYS A 155 6.76 -14.21 6.32
CA LYS A 155 6.42 -15.58 6.74
C LYS A 155 7.18 -16.01 7.99
N GLN A 156 8.46 -15.68 8.08
CA GLN A 156 9.28 -16.01 9.24
C GLN A 156 8.82 -15.26 10.50
N ARG A 157 8.48 -13.96 10.37
CA ARG A 157 8.04 -13.13 11.51
C ARG A 157 6.67 -13.52 12.05
N TYR A 158 5.73 -13.90 11.17
CA TYR A 158 4.34 -14.21 11.54
C TYR A 158 4.02 -15.70 11.58
N GLY A 159 4.96 -16.56 11.19
CA GLY A 159 4.79 -18.02 11.17
C GLY A 159 4.02 -18.56 9.96
N TYR A 160 3.38 -17.71 9.18
CA TYR A 160 2.62 -18.08 7.97
C TYR A 160 2.62 -16.98 6.91
N TYR A 161 2.31 -17.36 5.69
CA TYR A 161 1.99 -16.45 4.58
C TYR A 161 0.96 -17.14 3.70
N PRO A 162 -0.25 -16.59 3.48
CA PRO A 162 -1.27 -17.21 2.65
C PRO A 162 -0.77 -17.47 1.23
N GLN A 163 -0.93 -18.69 0.72
CA GLN A 163 -0.42 -19.07 -0.60
C GLN A 163 -1.05 -18.23 -1.72
N GLU A 164 -2.34 -17.93 -1.62
CA GLU A 164 -3.02 -17.09 -2.61
C GLU A 164 -2.48 -15.65 -2.62
N LYS A 165 -2.18 -15.07 -1.46
CA LYS A 165 -1.53 -13.76 -1.38
C LYS A 165 -0.13 -13.78 -1.99
N TRP A 166 0.64 -14.86 -1.75
CA TRP A 166 1.94 -15.07 -2.39
C TRP A 166 1.82 -15.09 -3.91
N ASN A 167 0.91 -15.92 -4.42
CA ASN A 167 0.66 -16.05 -5.84
C ASN A 167 0.18 -14.72 -6.45
N SER A 168 -0.67 -13.99 -5.74
CA SER A 168 -1.14 -12.67 -6.19
C SER A 168 -0.02 -11.65 -6.31
N ASN A 169 0.89 -11.59 -5.36
CA ASN A 169 2.05 -10.70 -5.44
C ASN A 169 2.95 -11.02 -6.64
N ILE A 170 3.18 -12.30 -6.94
CA ILE A 170 3.92 -12.71 -8.14
C ILE A 170 3.16 -12.35 -9.42
N ARG A 171 1.82 -12.54 -9.44
CA ARG A 171 0.98 -12.10 -10.58
C ARG A 171 1.04 -10.60 -10.81
N LEU A 172 1.01 -9.79 -9.75
CA LEU A 172 1.12 -8.33 -9.83
C LEU A 172 2.48 -7.91 -10.41
N LYS A 173 3.57 -8.50 -9.92
CA LYS A 173 4.90 -8.25 -10.48
C LYS A 173 4.93 -8.54 -11.98
N ASN A 174 4.50 -9.74 -12.39
CA ASN A 174 4.49 -10.14 -13.80
C ASN A 174 3.56 -9.26 -14.66
N TYR A 175 2.43 -8.82 -14.10
CA TYR A 175 1.51 -7.90 -14.76
C TYR A 175 2.17 -6.59 -15.11
N PHE A 176 2.86 -5.95 -14.16
CA PHE A 176 3.54 -4.68 -14.42
C PHE A 176 4.82 -4.84 -15.24
N GLU A 177 5.56 -5.95 -15.14
CA GLU A 177 6.68 -6.25 -16.04
C GLU A 177 6.20 -6.37 -17.50
N LYS A 178 5.06 -7.05 -17.72
CA LYS A 178 4.44 -7.12 -19.05
C LYS A 178 3.95 -5.75 -19.54
N LYS A 179 3.33 -4.97 -18.66
CA LYS A 179 2.75 -3.67 -18.99
C LYS A 179 3.81 -2.62 -19.33
N THR A 180 4.95 -2.64 -18.65
CA THR A 180 6.07 -1.72 -18.86
C THR A 180 7.09 -2.22 -19.90
N GLY A 181 7.03 -3.51 -20.25
CA GLY A 181 8.05 -4.15 -21.10
C GLY A 181 9.42 -4.27 -20.42
N ASN A 182 9.52 -4.07 -19.10
CA ASN A 182 10.78 -4.01 -18.37
C ASN A 182 10.73 -4.84 -17.08
N ASN A 183 11.90 -5.26 -16.61
CA ASN A 183 12.02 -5.87 -15.28
C ASN A 183 11.77 -4.82 -14.18
N ILE A 184 10.93 -5.15 -13.22
CA ILE A 184 10.52 -4.23 -12.14
C ILE A 184 11.72 -3.69 -11.35
N TYR A 185 12.70 -4.53 -11.02
CA TYR A 185 13.86 -4.09 -10.25
C TYR A 185 14.77 -3.14 -11.03
N LYS A 186 14.83 -3.28 -12.38
CA LYS A 186 15.52 -2.29 -13.20
C LYS A 186 14.83 -0.94 -13.19
N ILE A 187 13.49 -0.92 -13.16
CA ILE A 187 12.72 0.33 -13.10
C ILE A 187 12.91 1.03 -11.75
N VAL A 188 12.68 0.33 -10.65
CA VAL A 188 12.62 0.94 -9.32
C VAL A 188 14.00 1.33 -8.77
N ASN A 189 15.08 0.66 -9.23
CA ASN A 189 16.46 0.94 -8.81
C ASN A 189 17.19 1.96 -9.71
N GLN A 190 16.57 2.49 -10.76
CA GLN A 190 17.14 3.61 -11.52
C GLN A 190 17.26 4.86 -10.63
N SER A 191 18.40 5.52 -10.71
CA SER A 191 18.68 6.78 -10.01
C SER A 191 17.86 7.92 -10.58
#